data_c856ceb8695d37418205fef20bcdff51
#
_entry.id   c856ceb8695d37418205fef20bcdff51
#
_cell.length_a   1.000
_cell.length_b   1.000
_cell.length_c   1.000
_cell.angle_alpha   90.00
_cell.angle_beta   90.00
_cell.angle_gamma   90.00
#
_symmetry.space_group_name_H-M   'P 1'
#
loop_
_entity.id
_entity.type
_entity.pdbx_description
1 polymer ?
#
loop_
_entity_poly.entity_id
_entity_poly.type
_entity_poly.pdbx_seq_one_letter_code
_entity_poly.pdbx_strand_id
1 'polypeptide(L)'
;MKCLNMSVGRGLILVFPALLCSLVSLTLVTLVREVEGQKVPVLNIAVILGRTRYISDRDIRALWSKEDPMDVNVVTLLVNETDPKSIITHVCDLMSGTKIHGVVFGDGTDQEAIAQILDFISSQTLIPILGIHGGSSMIMADKDDKSTFFQFGASIQQEALLMLSIMEEYDWHIFSIVTSKFPGYQEFINILKSTVDNSFVGWDLQHIITLDAVEEDSKSQIMLKKVQSPVVLLYCSKAEGVFILEEARSLGLTGFGYIWIVSSLTSGTTETVPEEFPSGMVSVSSEDWDYPLEARVRDGLGIITSAAAAMLEEYGEIPEARTSCYGTQPEKPSKVPPLALHKYMKNVTWEGRDLSFTADGYQENPKLVVIVLNKDREWEK
;
A
#
# COMPACT_ATOMS: atom_id res chain seq x y z
N MET A 1 8.66 -70.71 -67.54
CA MET A 1 8.31 -71.69 -66.49
C MET A 1 8.25 -70.99 -65.18
N LYS A 2 7.07 -71.05 -64.59
CA LYS A 2 6.66 -70.70 -63.16
C LYS A 2 7.00 -69.35 -62.58
N CYS A 3 5.98 -68.52 -62.60
CA CYS A 3 5.73 -67.40 -61.65
C CYS A 3 5.74 -67.91 -60.21
N LEU A 4 6.46 -67.27 -59.34
CA LEU A 4 6.18 -67.30 -57.90
C LEU A 4 5.60 -65.94 -57.50
N ASN A 5 4.30 -65.98 -57.28
CA ASN A 5 3.58 -64.89 -56.62
C ASN A 5 4.08 -64.75 -55.15
N MET A 6 4.75 -63.67 -54.84
CA MET A 6 4.90 -63.23 -53.47
C MET A 6 3.87 -62.14 -53.21
N SER A 7 2.74 -62.58 -52.79
CA SER A 7 1.69 -61.76 -52.19
C SER A 7 1.95 -61.60 -50.64
N VAL A 8 3.04 -60.95 -50.31
CA VAL A 8 3.29 -60.60 -48.93
C VAL A 8 3.75 -59.12 -48.90
N GLY A 9 2.91 -58.20 -48.50
CA GLY A 9 3.33 -56.81 -48.31
C GLY A 9 2.26 -55.72 -48.29
N ARG A 10 1.03 -56.02 -48.77
CA ARG A 10 0.01 -54.95 -48.77
C ARG A 10 -0.77 -54.80 -47.47
N GLY A 11 -0.74 -55.77 -46.55
CA GLY A 11 -1.40 -55.66 -45.23
C GLY A 11 -0.54 -55.00 -44.19
N LEU A 12 0.78 -55.12 -44.27
CA LEU A 12 1.70 -54.56 -43.23
C LEU A 12 1.93 -53.04 -43.39
N ILE A 13 1.84 -52.55 -44.64
CA ILE A 13 2.07 -51.13 -44.96
C ILE A 13 0.86 -50.26 -44.56
N LEU A 14 -0.34 -50.81 -44.47
CA LEU A 14 -1.56 -50.11 -44.08
C LEU A 14 -1.80 -50.15 -42.57
N VAL A 15 -1.23 -51.07 -41.82
CA VAL A 15 -1.36 -51.17 -40.34
C VAL A 15 -0.43 -50.21 -39.64
N PHE A 16 0.76 -49.98 -40.20
CA PHE A 16 1.72 -49.03 -39.59
C PHE A 16 1.23 -47.59 -39.58
N PRO A 17 0.69 -46.98 -40.63
CA PRO A 17 0.18 -45.62 -40.58
C PRO A 17 -1.09 -45.52 -39.73
N ALA A 18 -1.94 -46.55 -39.68
CA ALA A 18 -3.13 -46.52 -38.82
C ALA A 18 -2.77 -46.60 -37.31
N LEU A 19 -1.76 -47.39 -36.95
CA LEU A 19 -1.21 -47.45 -35.59
C LEU A 19 -0.52 -46.14 -35.20
N LEU A 20 0.22 -45.52 -36.12
CA LEU A 20 0.85 -44.20 -35.86
C LEU A 20 -0.21 -43.10 -35.69
N CYS A 21 -1.25 -43.08 -36.54
CA CYS A 21 -2.37 -42.13 -36.40
C CYS A 21 -3.15 -42.35 -35.10
N SER A 22 -3.34 -43.59 -34.65
CA SER A 22 -4.03 -43.87 -33.39
C SER A 22 -3.17 -43.48 -32.17
N LEU A 23 -1.85 -43.69 -32.21
CA LEU A 23 -0.92 -43.24 -31.16
C LEU A 23 -0.82 -41.72 -31.09
N VAL A 24 -0.74 -41.05 -32.26
CA VAL A 24 -0.71 -39.56 -32.29
C VAL A 24 -2.04 -38.97 -31.83
N SER A 25 -3.17 -39.57 -32.22
CA SER A 25 -4.47 -39.07 -31.68
C SER A 25 -4.65 -39.39 -30.20
N LEU A 26 -4.12 -40.50 -29.67
CA LEU A 26 -4.16 -40.83 -28.26
C LEU A 26 -3.28 -39.86 -27.44
N THR A 27 -2.08 -39.54 -27.94
CA THR A 27 -1.19 -38.55 -27.30
C THR A 27 -1.76 -37.14 -27.39
N LEU A 28 -2.41 -36.75 -28.49
CA LEU A 28 -3.10 -35.47 -28.60
C LEU A 28 -4.30 -35.39 -27.64
N VAL A 29 -5.09 -36.45 -27.51
CA VAL A 29 -6.23 -36.52 -26.59
C VAL A 29 -5.78 -36.51 -25.13
N THR A 30 -4.63 -37.13 -24.79
CA THR A 30 -4.07 -37.05 -23.45
C THR A 30 -3.49 -35.66 -23.17
N LEU A 31 -2.78 -35.04 -24.12
CA LEU A 31 -2.32 -33.65 -24.01
C LEU A 31 -3.49 -32.65 -23.91
N VAL A 32 -4.54 -32.82 -24.70
CA VAL A 32 -5.75 -31.97 -24.60
C VAL A 32 -6.50 -32.24 -23.30
N ARG A 33 -6.54 -33.46 -22.78
CA ARG A 33 -7.12 -33.73 -21.45
C ARG A 33 -6.30 -33.18 -20.31
N GLU A 34 -4.98 -33.14 -20.41
CA GLU A 34 -4.14 -32.47 -19.39
C GLU A 34 -4.30 -30.94 -19.44
N VAL A 35 -4.56 -30.36 -20.62
CA VAL A 35 -4.84 -28.91 -20.76
C VAL A 35 -6.27 -28.55 -20.33
N GLU A 36 -7.26 -29.45 -20.53
CA GLU A 36 -8.65 -29.20 -20.06
C GLU A 36 -8.88 -29.40 -18.55
N GLY A 37 -7.89 -29.93 -17.83
CA GLY A 37 -8.03 -30.31 -16.42
C GLY A 37 -7.49 -29.36 -15.38
N GLN A 38 -6.69 -28.36 -15.74
CA GLN A 38 -6.20 -27.36 -14.76
C GLN A 38 -7.26 -26.28 -14.57
N LYS A 39 -8.12 -26.50 -13.58
CA LYS A 39 -9.02 -25.46 -13.09
C LYS A 39 -8.17 -24.30 -12.62
N VAL A 40 -8.21 -23.17 -13.32
CA VAL A 40 -7.53 -21.95 -12.87
C VAL A 40 -7.99 -21.65 -11.44
N PRO A 41 -7.07 -21.55 -10.48
CA PRO A 41 -7.46 -21.31 -9.11
C PRO A 41 -8.12 -19.93 -8.99
N VAL A 42 -9.17 -19.85 -8.18
CA VAL A 42 -9.88 -18.61 -7.88
C VAL A 42 -9.24 -17.98 -6.65
N LEU A 43 -8.86 -16.71 -6.75
CA LEU A 43 -8.41 -15.92 -5.62
C LEU A 43 -9.60 -15.32 -4.86
N ASN A 44 -9.59 -15.46 -3.54
CA ASN A 44 -10.51 -14.74 -2.68
C ASN A 44 -9.80 -13.53 -2.10
N ILE A 45 -10.21 -12.34 -2.51
CA ILE A 45 -9.66 -11.07 -2.02
C ILE A 45 -10.75 -10.33 -1.25
N ALA A 46 -10.48 -9.98 0.00
CA ALA A 46 -11.36 -9.15 0.80
C ALA A 46 -11.10 -7.68 0.47
N VAL A 47 -12.15 -6.93 0.18
CA VAL A 47 -12.15 -5.47 0.07
C VAL A 47 -12.92 -4.91 1.25
N ILE A 48 -12.20 -4.29 2.18
CA ILE A 48 -12.74 -3.74 3.43
C ILE A 48 -12.67 -2.22 3.33
N LEU A 49 -13.82 -1.57 3.33
CA LEU A 49 -13.93 -0.11 3.19
C LEU A 49 -14.68 0.52 4.36
N GLY A 50 -14.31 1.76 4.69
CA GLY A 50 -15.04 2.58 5.63
C GLY A 50 -16.39 3.03 5.07
N ARG A 51 -17.40 3.17 5.94
CA ARG A 51 -18.77 3.51 5.53
C ARG A 51 -18.93 4.93 4.97
N THR A 52 -18.03 5.82 5.28
CA THR A 52 -18.09 7.23 4.85
C THR A 52 -17.85 7.42 3.37
N ARG A 53 -17.18 6.47 2.70
CA ARG A 53 -16.98 6.45 1.24
C ARG A 53 -17.49 5.12 0.69
N TYR A 54 -18.78 5.04 0.51
CA TYR A 54 -19.45 3.81 0.07
C TYR A 54 -19.27 3.57 -1.43
N ILE A 55 -18.61 2.48 -1.75
CA ILE A 55 -18.69 1.86 -3.08
C ILE A 55 -19.56 0.62 -2.93
N SER A 56 -20.58 0.47 -3.75
CA SER A 56 -21.47 -0.70 -3.65
C SER A 56 -20.72 -1.98 -4.02
N ASP A 57 -21.13 -3.11 -3.44
CA ASP A 57 -20.61 -4.44 -3.81
C ASP A 57 -20.66 -4.70 -5.31
N ARG A 58 -21.69 -4.21 -5.97
CA ARG A 58 -21.86 -4.33 -7.42
C ARG A 58 -20.78 -3.55 -8.16
N ASP A 59 -20.50 -2.32 -7.71
CA ASP A 59 -19.52 -1.45 -8.35
C ASP A 59 -18.11 -1.97 -8.12
N ILE A 60 -17.79 -2.47 -6.91
CA ILE A 60 -16.50 -3.12 -6.62
C ILE A 60 -16.29 -4.33 -7.53
N ARG A 61 -17.29 -5.19 -7.69
CA ARG A 61 -17.20 -6.36 -8.57
C ARG A 61 -17.10 -5.95 -10.04
N ALA A 62 -17.67 -4.83 -10.43
CA ALA A 62 -17.57 -4.30 -11.78
C ALA A 62 -16.16 -3.74 -12.10
N LEU A 63 -15.34 -3.44 -11.08
CA LEU A 63 -13.95 -3.05 -11.26
C LEU A 63 -13.06 -4.18 -11.78
N TRP A 64 -13.52 -5.43 -11.70
CA TRP A 64 -12.78 -6.61 -12.13
C TRP A 64 -13.42 -7.26 -13.34
N SER A 65 -12.65 -7.52 -14.41
CA SER A 65 -13.12 -8.10 -15.66
C SER A 65 -12.59 -9.51 -15.87
N LYS A 66 -13.21 -10.26 -16.80
CA LYS A 66 -12.75 -11.60 -17.17
C LYS A 66 -11.43 -11.62 -17.97
N GLU A 67 -11.00 -10.45 -18.44
CA GLU A 67 -9.74 -10.28 -19.18
C GLU A 67 -8.55 -10.07 -18.23
N ASP A 68 -8.83 -9.90 -16.94
CA ASP A 68 -7.81 -9.75 -15.93
C ASP A 68 -7.07 -11.08 -15.67
N PRO A 69 -5.81 -11.06 -15.16
CA PRO A 69 -4.90 -12.23 -15.19
C PRO A 69 -5.40 -13.48 -14.50
N MET A 70 -6.30 -13.32 -13.52
CA MET A 70 -6.87 -14.44 -12.75
C MET A 70 -8.33 -14.20 -12.43
N ASP A 71 -9.05 -15.27 -12.19
CA ASP A 71 -10.41 -15.21 -11.67
C ASP A 71 -10.39 -14.84 -10.18
N VAL A 72 -11.15 -13.81 -9.81
CA VAL A 72 -11.17 -13.25 -8.45
C VAL A 72 -12.57 -13.28 -7.90
N ASN A 73 -12.72 -13.88 -6.72
CA ASN A 73 -13.91 -13.73 -5.90
C ASN A 73 -13.68 -12.57 -4.91
N VAL A 74 -14.31 -11.44 -5.16
CA VAL A 74 -14.23 -10.27 -4.29
C VAL A 74 -15.24 -10.41 -3.16
N VAL A 75 -14.75 -10.42 -1.91
CA VAL A 75 -15.55 -10.42 -0.71
C VAL A 75 -15.51 -9.03 -0.11
N THR A 76 -16.67 -8.36 -0.03
CA THR A 76 -16.76 -6.97 0.43
C THR A 76 -17.21 -6.91 1.88
N LEU A 77 -16.62 -5.99 2.63
CA LEU A 77 -17.01 -5.68 4.01
C LEU A 77 -16.97 -4.17 4.24
N LEU A 78 -18.02 -3.65 4.84
CA LEU A 78 -18.09 -2.25 5.28
C LEU A 78 -17.84 -2.17 6.78
N VAL A 79 -16.90 -1.33 7.18
CA VAL A 79 -16.51 -1.13 8.58
C VAL A 79 -17.04 0.22 9.06
N ASN A 80 -17.80 0.20 10.16
CA ASN A 80 -18.26 1.42 10.84
C ASN A 80 -17.35 1.81 11.99
N GLU A 81 -16.76 0.81 12.63
CA GLU A 81 -15.96 0.95 13.83
C GLU A 81 -14.51 0.65 13.46
N THR A 82 -13.63 1.56 13.82
CA THR A 82 -12.20 1.53 13.49
C THR A 82 -11.32 1.35 14.72
N ASP A 83 -11.91 0.98 15.84
CA ASP A 83 -11.15 0.60 17.03
C ASP A 83 -10.44 -0.75 16.83
N PRO A 84 -9.32 -0.99 17.52
CA PRO A 84 -8.50 -2.20 17.35
C PRO A 84 -9.27 -3.50 17.45
N LYS A 85 -10.15 -3.60 18.45
CA LYS A 85 -10.93 -4.81 18.70
C LYS A 85 -11.88 -5.11 17.55
N SER A 86 -12.59 -4.10 17.06
CA SER A 86 -13.56 -4.23 15.98
C SER A 86 -12.86 -4.62 14.68
N ILE A 87 -11.74 -4.00 14.33
CA ILE A 87 -10.98 -4.34 13.11
C ILE A 87 -10.48 -5.79 13.17
N ILE A 88 -9.85 -6.20 14.29
CA ILE A 88 -9.36 -7.57 14.47
C ILE A 88 -10.52 -8.56 14.35
N THR A 89 -11.64 -8.30 15.03
CA THR A 89 -12.82 -9.17 15.01
C THR A 89 -13.36 -9.30 13.59
N HIS A 90 -13.57 -8.20 12.88
CA HIS A 90 -14.11 -8.21 11.51
C HIS A 90 -13.22 -8.96 10.53
N VAL A 91 -11.90 -8.72 10.57
CA VAL A 91 -10.97 -9.40 9.68
C VAL A 91 -10.91 -10.90 10.00
N CYS A 92 -10.87 -11.27 11.28
CA CYS A 92 -10.80 -12.68 11.69
C CYS A 92 -12.10 -13.45 11.42
N ASP A 93 -13.26 -12.82 11.61
CA ASP A 93 -14.55 -13.40 11.27
C ASP A 93 -14.68 -13.63 9.76
N LEU A 94 -14.20 -12.68 8.97
CA LEU A 94 -14.18 -12.82 7.51
C LEU A 94 -13.29 -13.99 7.07
N MET A 95 -12.11 -14.15 7.68
CA MET A 95 -11.21 -15.26 7.40
C MET A 95 -11.80 -16.62 7.80
N SER A 96 -12.54 -16.69 8.89
CA SER A 96 -13.20 -17.94 9.32
C SER A 96 -14.37 -18.35 8.43
N GLY A 97 -15.05 -17.39 7.84
CA GLY A 97 -16.16 -17.62 6.90
C GLY A 97 -15.73 -17.89 5.46
N THR A 98 -14.62 -17.32 5.03
CA THR A 98 -14.12 -17.43 3.65
C THR A 98 -12.61 -17.58 3.65
N LYS A 99 -12.11 -18.46 2.79
CA LYS A 99 -10.65 -18.63 2.61
C LYS A 99 -10.09 -17.42 1.90
N ILE A 100 -9.40 -16.54 2.62
CA ILE A 100 -8.87 -15.27 2.12
C ILE A 100 -7.40 -15.41 1.71
N HIS A 101 -7.04 -14.93 0.52
CA HIS A 101 -5.67 -14.89 0.00
C HIS A 101 -5.01 -13.51 0.17
N GLY A 102 -5.79 -12.45 0.23
CA GLY A 102 -5.31 -11.09 0.41
C GLY A 102 -6.42 -10.13 0.80
N VAL A 103 -6.04 -8.98 1.32
CA VAL A 103 -6.95 -7.93 1.81
C VAL A 103 -6.57 -6.59 1.20
N VAL A 104 -7.55 -5.85 0.70
CA VAL A 104 -7.46 -4.44 0.33
C VAL A 104 -8.26 -3.65 1.35
N PHE A 105 -7.63 -2.72 2.06
CA PHE A 105 -8.22 -2.01 3.19
C PHE A 105 -8.17 -0.49 2.99
N GLY A 106 -9.33 0.16 3.09
CA GLY A 106 -9.44 1.61 2.98
C GLY A 106 -10.51 2.15 3.95
N ASP A 107 -10.08 2.66 5.09
CA ASP A 107 -10.98 3.16 6.15
C ASP A 107 -11.45 4.61 5.93
N GLY A 108 -10.63 5.43 5.28
CA GLY A 108 -10.94 6.85 5.03
C GLY A 108 -10.94 7.73 6.28
N THR A 109 -10.32 7.30 7.38
CA THR A 109 -10.19 8.06 8.62
C THR A 109 -8.80 8.65 8.79
N ASP A 110 -8.62 9.51 9.80
CA ASP A 110 -7.31 10.05 10.21
C ASP A 110 -6.66 9.24 11.36
N GLN A 111 -7.08 7.98 11.54
CA GLN A 111 -6.59 7.14 12.64
C GLN A 111 -5.37 6.35 12.23
N GLU A 112 -4.18 6.86 12.50
CA GLU A 112 -2.90 6.23 12.20
C GLU A 112 -2.70 4.87 12.89
N ALA A 113 -3.35 4.65 14.02
CA ALA A 113 -3.31 3.37 14.74
C ALA A 113 -3.85 2.19 13.93
N ILE A 114 -4.69 2.44 12.92
CA ILE A 114 -5.20 1.40 12.01
C ILE A 114 -4.06 0.69 11.29
N ALA A 115 -3.06 1.43 10.81
CA ALA A 115 -1.89 0.84 10.17
C ALA A 115 -1.17 -0.15 11.10
N GLN A 116 -1.02 0.17 12.39
CA GLN A 116 -0.39 -0.71 13.37
C GLN A 116 -1.19 -2.01 13.57
N ILE A 117 -2.52 -1.91 13.58
CA ILE A 117 -3.41 -3.07 13.73
C ILE A 117 -3.28 -3.99 12.51
N LEU A 118 -3.28 -3.43 11.32
CA LEU A 118 -3.16 -4.19 10.07
C LEU A 118 -1.76 -4.82 9.93
N ASP A 119 -0.72 -4.13 10.33
CA ASP A 119 0.62 -4.68 10.41
C ASP A 119 0.65 -5.91 11.34
N PHE A 120 0.12 -5.78 12.54
CA PHE A 120 0.00 -6.88 13.50
C PHE A 120 -0.78 -8.07 12.92
N ILE A 121 -1.95 -7.84 12.33
CA ILE A 121 -2.75 -8.91 11.72
C ILE A 121 -1.95 -9.60 10.60
N SER A 122 -1.28 -8.83 9.75
CA SER A 122 -0.50 -9.36 8.64
C SER A 122 0.66 -10.23 9.13
N SER A 123 1.37 -9.80 10.16
CA SER A 123 2.50 -10.55 10.74
C SER A 123 2.08 -11.87 11.40
N GLN A 124 0.87 -11.92 11.98
CA GLN A 124 0.33 -13.12 12.60
C GLN A 124 -0.25 -14.12 11.59
N THR A 125 -0.86 -13.61 10.52
CA THR A 125 -1.56 -14.43 9.53
C THR A 125 -0.75 -14.73 8.28
N LEU A 126 0.27 -13.92 8.01
CA LEU A 126 1.06 -13.91 6.77
C LEU A 126 0.20 -13.67 5.52
N ILE A 127 -0.99 -13.10 5.67
CA ILE A 127 -1.85 -12.67 4.56
C ILE A 127 -1.40 -11.28 4.12
N PRO A 128 -1.19 -11.05 2.82
CA PRO A 128 -0.92 -9.72 2.31
C PRO A 128 -2.10 -8.78 2.58
N ILE A 129 -1.81 -7.64 3.18
CA ILE A 129 -2.79 -6.57 3.41
C ILE A 129 -2.27 -5.30 2.74
N LEU A 130 -3.11 -4.70 1.89
CA LEU A 130 -2.85 -3.43 1.24
C LEU A 130 -3.68 -2.34 1.90
N GLY A 131 -3.04 -1.39 2.58
CA GLY A 131 -3.66 -0.16 3.05
C GLY A 131 -3.69 0.86 1.92
N ILE A 132 -4.88 1.17 1.40
CA ILE A 132 -5.01 1.99 0.19
C ILE A 132 -5.50 3.42 0.45
N HIS A 133 -6.16 3.68 1.59
CA HIS A 133 -6.76 4.98 1.87
C HIS A 133 -7.07 5.18 3.36
N GLY A 134 -6.88 6.41 3.85
CA GLY A 134 -7.13 6.78 5.24
C GLY A 134 -6.01 6.34 6.18
N GLY A 135 -6.36 6.00 7.42
CA GLY A 135 -5.41 5.57 8.44
C GLY A 135 -4.56 4.37 8.04
N SER A 136 -5.12 3.47 7.25
CA SER A 136 -4.42 2.29 6.71
C SER A 136 -3.29 2.66 5.74
N SER A 137 -3.33 3.82 5.11
CA SER A 137 -2.29 4.31 4.19
C SER A 137 -1.37 5.37 4.80
N MET A 138 -1.54 5.69 6.08
CA MET A 138 -0.66 6.60 6.79
C MET A 138 0.71 5.99 7.05
N ILE A 139 1.75 6.82 7.01
CA ILE A 139 3.12 6.39 7.29
C ILE A 139 3.19 5.65 8.61
N MET A 140 3.75 4.46 8.57
CA MET A 140 4.02 3.64 9.74
C MET A 140 5.50 3.25 9.74
N ALA A 141 6.25 3.82 10.66
CA ALA A 141 7.61 3.39 10.96
C ALA A 141 7.61 2.08 11.75
N ASP A 142 8.70 1.34 11.65
CA ASP A 142 8.95 0.14 12.46
C ASP A 142 7.90 -0.99 12.27
N LYS A 143 7.61 -1.36 11.01
CA LYS A 143 6.81 -2.55 10.73
C LYS A 143 7.49 -3.82 11.28
N ASP A 144 6.68 -4.80 11.68
CA ASP A 144 7.17 -6.09 12.14
C ASP A 144 8.01 -6.78 11.05
N ASP A 145 9.08 -7.47 11.43
CA ASP A 145 9.97 -8.19 10.50
C ASP A 145 9.24 -9.26 9.66
N LYS A 146 8.14 -9.79 10.17
CA LYS A 146 7.29 -10.76 9.48
C LYS A 146 6.08 -10.10 8.79
N SER A 147 6.02 -8.79 8.80
CA SER A 147 4.91 -8.05 8.21
C SER A 147 4.75 -8.35 6.72
N THR A 148 3.50 -8.57 6.34
CA THR A 148 3.05 -8.64 4.96
C THR A 148 2.09 -7.48 4.65
N PHE A 149 2.25 -6.38 5.38
CA PHE A 149 1.46 -5.17 5.24
C PHE A 149 2.15 -4.19 4.29
N PHE A 150 1.43 -3.83 3.21
CA PHE A 150 1.85 -2.86 2.22
C PHE A 150 0.93 -1.64 2.27
N GLN A 151 1.49 -0.48 1.98
CA GLN A 151 0.75 0.78 2.02
C GLN A 151 0.90 1.56 0.73
N PHE A 152 -0.21 2.11 0.23
CA PHE A 152 -0.15 3.15 -0.79
C PHE A 152 0.40 4.43 -0.16
N GLY A 153 1.16 5.19 -0.96
CA GLY A 153 1.83 6.40 -0.50
C GLY A 153 3.34 6.26 -0.39
N ALA A 154 3.96 7.32 0.08
CA ALA A 154 5.41 7.47 0.14
C ALA A 154 5.98 7.04 1.50
N SER A 155 7.26 6.70 1.49
CA SER A 155 8.07 6.57 2.70
C SER A 155 8.37 7.95 3.32
N ILE A 156 8.83 7.96 4.56
CA ILE A 156 9.33 9.17 5.23
C ILE A 156 10.44 9.82 4.39
N GLN A 157 11.35 9.01 3.83
CA GLN A 157 12.43 9.50 2.99
C GLN A 157 11.92 10.22 1.74
N GLN A 158 10.97 9.65 1.03
CA GLN A 158 10.42 10.26 -0.19
C GLN A 158 9.72 11.58 0.11
N GLU A 159 8.94 11.65 1.20
CA GLU A 159 8.29 12.89 1.61
C GLU A 159 9.29 13.96 2.06
N ALA A 160 10.28 13.60 2.88
CA ALA A 160 11.31 14.52 3.34
C ALA A 160 12.11 15.12 2.17
N LEU A 161 12.50 14.30 1.20
CA LEU A 161 13.20 14.77 0.00
C LEU A 161 12.32 15.67 -0.87
N LEU A 162 11.03 15.37 -0.98
CA LEU A 162 10.10 16.25 -1.71
C LEU A 162 9.94 17.60 -1.01
N MET A 163 9.89 17.64 0.34
CA MET A 163 9.87 18.91 1.07
C MET A 163 11.09 19.78 0.76
N LEU A 164 12.29 19.20 0.73
CA LEU A 164 13.50 19.92 0.34
C LEU A 164 13.44 20.40 -1.11
N SER A 165 12.90 19.59 -2.03
CA SER A 165 12.73 19.98 -3.44
C SER A 165 11.77 21.16 -3.58
N ILE A 166 10.68 21.20 -2.81
CA ILE A 166 9.76 22.36 -2.78
C ILE A 166 10.51 23.61 -2.31
N MET A 167 11.28 23.49 -1.25
CA MET A 167 12.05 24.62 -0.71
C MET A 167 13.12 25.11 -1.69
N GLU A 168 13.78 24.22 -2.40
CA GLU A 168 14.77 24.56 -3.43
C GLU A 168 14.12 25.30 -4.60
N GLU A 169 12.97 24.87 -5.06
CA GLU A 169 12.20 25.51 -6.15
C GLU A 169 11.83 26.96 -5.84
N TYR A 170 11.57 27.28 -4.57
CA TYR A 170 11.19 28.61 -4.12
C TYR A 170 12.32 29.41 -3.47
N ASP A 171 13.57 28.95 -3.56
CA ASP A 171 14.74 29.57 -2.93
C ASP A 171 14.60 29.71 -1.40
N TRP A 172 13.90 28.81 -0.74
CA TRP A 172 13.72 28.81 0.71
C TRP A 172 14.80 27.98 1.41
N HIS A 173 15.96 28.57 1.63
CA HIS A 173 17.12 27.85 2.15
C HIS A 173 17.25 27.90 3.69
N ILE A 174 16.53 28.81 4.35
CA ILE A 174 16.59 29.02 5.80
C ILE A 174 15.37 28.37 6.43
N PHE A 175 15.58 27.37 7.28
CA PHE A 175 14.48 26.60 7.86
C PHE A 175 14.81 25.98 9.21
N SER A 176 13.78 25.52 9.90
CA SER A 176 13.86 24.71 11.12
C SER A 176 12.99 23.46 10.96
N ILE A 177 13.30 22.46 11.76
CA ILE A 177 12.55 21.20 11.82
C ILE A 177 11.86 21.15 13.18
N VAL A 178 10.54 20.89 13.16
CA VAL A 178 9.73 20.63 14.35
C VAL A 178 9.11 19.26 14.20
N THR A 179 9.25 18.43 15.21
CA THR A 179 8.61 17.11 15.29
C THR A 179 7.96 16.89 16.65
N SER A 180 6.96 16.02 16.71
CA SER A 180 6.63 15.31 17.94
C SER A 180 7.55 14.09 18.10
N LYS A 181 7.29 13.27 19.13
CA LYS A 181 7.93 11.95 19.30
C LYS A 181 7.16 10.84 18.56
N PHE A 182 6.32 11.20 17.60
CA PHE A 182 5.61 10.21 16.77
C PHE A 182 6.61 9.28 16.07
N PRO A 183 6.37 7.96 16.03
CA PRO A 183 7.29 7.01 15.41
C PRO A 183 7.73 7.45 14.00
N GLY A 184 9.03 7.35 13.72
CA GLY A 184 9.64 7.82 12.48
C GLY A 184 10.23 9.24 12.54
N TYR A 185 10.02 10.00 13.62
CA TYR A 185 10.53 11.36 13.72
C TYR A 185 12.05 11.46 13.65
N GLN A 186 12.76 10.50 14.23
CA GLN A 186 14.23 10.45 14.16
C GLN A 186 14.72 10.18 12.74
N GLU A 187 14.06 9.27 12.03
CA GLU A 187 14.34 8.99 10.63
C GLU A 187 14.14 10.24 9.77
N PHE A 188 13.02 10.94 9.94
CA PHE A 188 12.74 12.20 9.27
C PHE A 188 13.83 13.25 9.49
N ILE A 189 14.24 13.47 10.75
CA ILE A 189 15.32 14.40 11.08
C ILE A 189 16.65 13.98 10.45
N ASN A 190 17.01 12.70 10.53
CA ASN A 190 18.29 12.19 10.03
C ASN A 190 18.38 12.31 8.51
N ILE A 191 17.31 12.03 7.79
CA ILE A 191 17.25 12.17 6.33
C ILE A 191 17.48 13.62 5.92
N LEU A 192 16.76 14.56 6.54
CA LEU A 192 16.90 15.99 6.24
C LEU A 192 18.32 16.48 6.55
N LYS A 193 18.85 16.17 7.73
CA LYS A 193 20.22 16.55 8.11
C LYS A 193 21.25 15.99 7.13
N SER A 194 21.23 14.70 6.87
CA SER A 194 22.22 14.06 6.00
C SER A 194 22.14 14.61 4.57
N THR A 195 20.95 14.92 4.08
CA THR A 195 20.77 15.49 2.74
C THR A 195 21.32 16.91 2.69
N VAL A 196 21.01 17.73 3.67
CA VAL A 196 21.48 19.12 3.79
C VAL A 196 23.00 19.17 3.94
N ASP A 197 23.58 18.34 4.81
CA ASP A 197 25.01 18.29 5.07
C ASP A 197 25.84 17.83 3.84
N ASN A 198 25.25 17.00 3.00
CA ASN A 198 25.89 16.48 1.79
C ASN A 198 25.52 17.27 0.51
N SER A 199 24.72 18.31 0.61
CA SER A 199 24.28 19.13 -0.51
C SER A 199 25.24 20.28 -0.81
N PHE A 200 25.35 20.64 -2.08
CA PHE A 200 26.04 21.88 -2.50
C PHE A 200 25.15 23.11 -2.43
N VAL A 201 23.88 22.95 -2.12
CA VAL A 201 22.93 24.04 -1.87
C VAL A 201 23.27 24.67 -0.51
N GLY A 202 23.24 25.99 -0.44
CA GLY A 202 23.56 26.73 0.79
C GLY A 202 22.43 26.68 1.83
N TRP A 203 22.06 25.50 2.29
CA TRP A 203 21.06 25.31 3.32
C TRP A 203 21.47 25.88 4.67
N ASP A 204 20.56 26.53 5.35
CA ASP A 204 20.69 27.01 6.73
C ASP A 204 19.63 26.39 7.63
N LEU A 205 19.93 25.20 8.16
CA LEU A 205 19.12 24.54 9.16
C LEU A 205 19.40 25.12 10.53
N GLN A 206 18.54 26.00 11.03
CA GLN A 206 18.77 26.77 12.24
C GLN A 206 18.47 25.98 13.52
N HIS A 207 17.32 25.31 13.58
CA HIS A 207 16.89 24.61 14.78
C HIS A 207 16.22 23.27 14.44
N ILE A 208 16.43 22.29 15.33
CA ILE A 208 15.72 21.01 15.35
C ILE A 208 15.04 20.91 16.70
N ILE A 209 13.72 20.86 16.70
CA ILE A 209 12.89 20.90 17.90
C ILE A 209 11.98 19.68 17.92
N THR A 210 12.12 18.85 18.97
CA THR A 210 11.22 17.73 19.23
C THR A 210 10.37 18.03 20.44
N LEU A 211 9.05 18.03 20.25
CA LEU A 211 8.07 18.37 21.26
C LEU A 211 7.42 17.10 21.83
N ASP A 212 7.06 17.18 23.11
CA ASP A 212 6.17 16.22 23.74
C ASP A 212 4.73 16.76 23.66
N ALA A 213 4.01 16.40 22.59
CA ALA A 213 2.69 16.95 22.30
C ALA A 213 1.55 16.29 23.11
N VAL A 214 1.87 15.42 24.06
CA VAL A 214 0.90 14.73 24.91
C VAL A 214 0.70 15.42 26.26
N GLU A 215 1.68 16.23 26.66
CA GLU A 215 1.63 16.96 27.93
C GLU A 215 1.40 18.47 27.69
N GLU A 216 0.36 19.05 28.26
CA GLU A 216 0.17 20.49 28.38
C GLU A 216 1.29 21.08 29.25
N ASP A 217 2.49 21.13 28.70
CA ASP A 217 3.64 21.67 29.44
C ASP A 217 4.12 22.97 28.78
N SER A 218 4.34 23.98 29.57
CA SER A 218 4.94 25.28 29.20
C SER A 218 6.28 25.11 28.43
N LYS A 219 6.89 23.96 28.48
CA LYS A 219 8.12 23.63 27.76
C LYS A 219 7.95 23.70 26.24
N SER A 220 6.79 23.28 25.68
CA SER A 220 6.54 23.33 24.24
C SER A 220 6.61 24.75 23.71
N GLN A 221 6.03 25.71 24.39
CA GLN A 221 6.12 27.14 24.03
C GLN A 221 7.56 27.68 24.14
N ILE A 222 8.31 27.29 25.17
CA ILE A 222 9.70 27.69 25.33
C ILE A 222 10.56 27.19 24.20
N MET A 223 10.32 25.96 23.78
CA MET A 223 11.04 25.34 22.63
C MET A 223 10.66 25.99 21.31
N LEU A 224 9.38 26.23 21.06
CA LEU A 224 8.89 26.86 19.82
C LEU A 224 9.35 28.33 19.68
N LYS A 225 9.57 29.05 20.79
CA LYS A 225 10.13 30.41 20.74
C LYS A 225 11.52 30.50 20.12
N LYS A 226 12.24 29.38 20.01
CA LYS A 226 13.53 29.32 19.32
C LYS A 226 13.40 29.39 17.79
N VAL A 227 12.21 29.11 17.24
CA VAL A 227 11.98 29.19 15.80
C VAL A 227 12.03 30.63 15.35
N GLN A 228 13.02 30.97 14.53
CA GLN A 228 13.22 32.30 13.94
C GLN A 228 13.27 32.21 12.39
N SER A 229 13.36 30.99 11.84
CA SER A 229 13.37 30.76 10.41
C SER A 229 12.00 30.97 9.79
N PRO A 230 11.94 31.48 8.54
CA PRO A 230 10.66 31.70 7.85
C PRO A 230 9.97 30.40 7.46
N VAL A 231 10.71 29.32 7.27
CA VAL A 231 10.18 28.02 6.89
C VAL A 231 10.37 27.02 8.02
N VAL A 232 9.32 26.26 8.28
CA VAL A 232 9.31 25.20 9.29
C VAL A 232 8.80 23.90 8.67
N LEU A 233 9.59 22.84 8.77
CA LEU A 233 9.17 21.49 8.38
C LEU A 233 8.60 20.77 9.60
N LEU A 234 7.38 20.26 9.49
CA LEU A 234 6.67 19.62 10.59
C LEU A 234 6.39 18.14 10.29
N TYR A 235 6.78 17.26 11.21
CA TYR A 235 6.47 15.86 11.22
C TYR A 235 5.84 15.46 12.56
N CYS A 236 4.57 15.07 12.54
CA CYS A 236 3.79 14.59 13.68
C CYS A 236 2.48 13.96 13.19
N SER A 237 1.70 13.35 14.06
CA SER A 237 0.32 12.98 13.73
C SER A 237 -0.56 14.21 13.54
N LYS A 238 -1.73 14.06 12.92
CA LYS A 238 -2.68 15.15 12.72
C LYS A 238 -3.14 15.76 14.06
N ALA A 239 -3.46 14.90 15.03
CA ALA A 239 -3.88 15.34 16.36
C ALA A 239 -2.78 16.13 17.10
N GLU A 240 -1.54 15.69 17.03
CA GLU A 240 -0.39 16.41 17.58
C GLU A 240 -0.14 17.71 16.81
N GLY A 241 -0.36 17.72 15.48
CA GLY A 241 -0.25 18.90 14.63
C GLY A 241 -1.22 20.00 15.03
N VAL A 242 -2.44 19.67 15.40
CA VAL A 242 -3.43 20.61 15.94
C VAL A 242 -2.86 21.31 17.17
N PHE A 243 -2.33 20.55 18.13
CA PHE A 243 -1.73 21.11 19.34
C PHE A 243 -0.52 21.98 19.02
N ILE A 244 0.43 21.50 18.24
CA ILE A 244 1.67 22.21 17.92
C ILE A 244 1.39 23.52 17.17
N LEU A 245 0.47 23.52 16.22
CA LEU A 245 0.11 24.70 15.43
C LEU A 245 -0.69 25.72 16.24
N GLU A 246 -1.50 25.28 17.19
CA GLU A 246 -2.16 26.19 18.14
C GLU A 246 -1.15 26.90 19.03
N GLU A 247 -0.19 26.16 19.59
CA GLU A 247 0.90 26.75 20.37
C GLU A 247 1.76 27.72 19.52
N ALA A 248 2.06 27.34 18.28
CA ALA A 248 2.77 28.21 17.33
C ALA A 248 1.97 29.48 17.01
N ARG A 249 0.66 29.38 16.85
CA ARG A 249 -0.24 30.50 16.60
C ARG A 249 -0.22 31.47 17.78
N SER A 250 -0.29 30.97 19.01
CA SER A 250 -0.25 31.78 20.21
C SER A 250 1.06 32.59 20.38
N LEU A 251 2.14 32.07 19.75
CA LEU A 251 3.45 32.72 19.72
C LEU A 251 3.68 33.61 18.47
N GLY A 252 2.68 33.75 17.61
CA GLY A 252 2.80 34.51 16.36
C GLY A 252 3.63 33.86 15.28
N LEU A 253 3.87 32.52 15.32
CA LEU A 253 4.72 31.79 14.40
C LEU A 253 3.96 31.25 13.18
N THR A 254 2.67 31.50 13.04
CA THR A 254 1.83 31.06 11.92
C THR A 254 1.32 32.22 11.05
N GLY A 255 1.72 33.44 11.39
CA GLY A 255 1.32 34.65 10.67
C GLY A 255 2.11 34.90 9.39
N PHE A 256 1.96 36.11 8.85
CA PHE A 256 2.70 36.55 7.68
C PHE A 256 4.22 36.42 7.89
N GLY A 257 4.89 35.84 6.92
CA GLY A 257 6.34 35.61 6.98
C GLY A 257 6.76 34.22 7.46
N TYR A 258 5.80 33.37 7.85
CA TYR A 258 6.06 31.98 8.21
C TYR A 258 5.36 31.03 7.23
N ILE A 259 6.08 29.99 6.84
CA ILE A 259 5.57 28.89 5.98
C ILE A 259 5.81 27.59 6.72
N TRP A 260 4.75 26.85 6.91
CA TRP A 260 4.78 25.50 7.48
C TRP A 260 4.62 24.49 6.34
N ILE A 261 5.59 23.59 6.20
CA ILE A 261 5.53 22.46 5.28
C ILE A 261 5.40 21.19 6.11
N VAL A 262 4.33 20.45 5.91
CA VAL A 262 3.98 19.32 6.76
C VAL A 262 3.96 17.99 5.96
N SER A 263 4.15 16.89 6.67
CA SER A 263 4.01 15.55 6.09
C SER A 263 2.55 15.18 5.81
N SER A 264 2.33 14.17 4.99
CA SER A 264 1.00 13.61 4.74
C SER A 264 0.34 13.07 6.02
N LEU A 265 1.13 12.58 6.95
CA LEU A 265 0.69 12.14 8.26
C LEU A 265 0.06 13.30 9.07
N THR A 266 0.66 14.47 8.99
CA THR A 266 0.19 15.67 9.71
C THR A 266 -1.06 16.27 9.06
N SER A 267 -1.10 16.38 7.73
CA SER A 267 -2.30 16.88 7.03
C SER A 267 -3.49 15.93 7.15
N GLY A 268 -3.21 14.62 7.17
CA GLY A 268 -4.24 13.60 7.20
C GLY A 268 -5.14 13.64 5.97
N THR A 269 -6.40 13.25 6.13
CA THR A 269 -7.39 13.34 5.06
C THR A 269 -7.72 14.80 4.74
N THR A 270 -7.89 15.09 3.45
CA THR A 270 -8.15 16.47 2.97
C THR A 270 -9.58 16.95 3.22
N GLU A 271 -10.48 16.06 3.63
CA GLU A 271 -11.90 16.37 3.87
C GLU A 271 -12.14 17.12 5.18
N THR A 272 -11.27 16.94 6.16
CA THR A 272 -11.39 17.57 7.47
C THR A 272 -10.17 18.43 7.76
N VAL A 273 -10.35 19.73 7.78
CA VAL A 273 -9.30 20.71 8.05
C VAL A 273 -9.50 21.29 9.44
N PRO A 274 -8.59 21.03 10.40
CA PRO A 274 -8.63 21.67 11.72
C PRO A 274 -8.50 23.20 11.64
N GLU A 275 -9.18 23.91 12.53
CA GLU A 275 -9.14 25.39 12.57
C GLU A 275 -7.74 25.94 12.88
N GLU A 276 -6.94 25.15 13.56
CA GLU A 276 -5.57 25.50 13.99
C GLU A 276 -4.58 25.48 12.82
N PHE A 277 -4.91 24.80 11.74
CA PHE A 277 -4.04 24.77 10.56
C PHE A 277 -4.01 26.15 9.89
N PRO A 278 -2.84 26.79 9.72
CA PRO A 278 -2.77 28.13 9.15
C PRO A 278 -3.02 28.11 7.64
N SER A 279 -3.73 29.13 7.13
CA SER A 279 -3.83 29.35 5.69
C SER A 279 -2.44 29.59 5.09
N GLY A 280 -2.18 28.98 3.95
CA GLY A 280 -0.84 28.98 3.33
C GLY A 280 0.04 27.81 3.78
N MET A 281 -0.43 26.95 4.67
CA MET A 281 0.26 25.72 5.03
C MET A 281 0.39 24.82 3.81
N VAL A 282 1.59 24.30 3.58
CA VAL A 282 1.92 23.38 2.48
C VAL A 282 2.00 21.97 3.02
N SER A 283 1.42 21.03 2.30
CA SER A 283 1.56 19.60 2.64
C SER A 283 1.99 18.80 1.43
N VAL A 284 2.81 17.79 1.69
CA VAL A 284 3.00 16.67 0.77
C VAL A 284 1.84 15.70 0.98
N SER A 285 1.18 15.27 -0.07
CA SER A 285 0.04 14.37 0.02
C SER A 285 0.14 13.25 -1.01
N SER A 286 -0.31 12.07 -0.62
CA SER A 286 -0.59 10.96 -1.55
C SER A 286 -2.04 10.98 -2.03
N GLU A 287 -2.89 11.84 -1.48
CA GLU A 287 -4.26 12.05 -1.95
C GLU A 287 -4.26 12.88 -3.23
N ASP A 288 -4.60 12.25 -4.33
CA ASP A 288 -4.80 12.90 -5.61
C ASP A 288 -6.28 12.82 -5.98
N TRP A 289 -6.91 13.98 -6.26
CA TRP A 289 -8.31 14.05 -6.72
C TRP A 289 -8.55 13.31 -8.04
N ASP A 290 -7.48 13.15 -8.85
CA ASP A 290 -7.50 12.38 -10.09
C ASP A 290 -7.34 10.86 -9.86
N TYR A 291 -7.18 10.44 -8.61
CA TYR A 291 -6.99 9.04 -8.23
C TYR A 291 -8.02 8.62 -7.16
N PRO A 292 -9.27 8.42 -7.57
CA PRO A 292 -10.38 8.13 -6.67
C PRO A 292 -10.25 6.77 -6.00
N LEU A 293 -11.06 6.53 -4.97
CA LEU A 293 -11.04 5.30 -4.19
C LEU A 293 -11.27 4.06 -5.05
N GLU A 294 -12.15 4.13 -6.04
CA GLU A 294 -12.41 3.04 -6.99
C GLU A 294 -11.14 2.63 -7.75
N ALA A 295 -10.37 3.60 -8.22
CA ALA A 295 -9.10 3.32 -8.90
C ALA A 295 -8.07 2.69 -7.96
N ARG A 296 -8.03 3.11 -6.69
CA ARG A 296 -7.15 2.52 -5.66
C ARG A 296 -7.54 1.09 -5.35
N VAL A 297 -8.83 0.80 -5.25
CA VAL A 297 -9.35 -0.57 -5.07
C VAL A 297 -8.97 -1.45 -6.25
N ARG A 298 -9.18 -0.96 -7.49
CA ARG A 298 -8.78 -1.70 -8.70
C ARG A 298 -7.29 -1.98 -8.73
N ASP A 299 -6.47 -1.00 -8.43
CA ASP A 299 -5.02 -1.18 -8.36
C ASP A 299 -4.63 -2.19 -7.27
N GLY A 300 -5.27 -2.14 -6.12
CA GLY A 300 -5.05 -3.12 -5.04
C GLY A 300 -5.40 -4.55 -5.46
N LEU A 301 -6.52 -4.74 -6.14
CA LEU A 301 -6.89 -6.03 -6.72
C LEU A 301 -5.88 -6.48 -7.78
N GLY A 302 -5.46 -5.56 -8.66
CA GLY A 302 -4.49 -5.82 -9.71
C GLY A 302 -3.12 -6.23 -9.18
N ILE A 303 -2.65 -5.61 -8.10
CA ILE A 303 -1.38 -5.94 -7.45
C ILE A 303 -1.40 -7.38 -6.92
N ILE A 304 -2.42 -7.74 -6.16
CA ILE A 304 -2.52 -9.08 -5.57
C ILE A 304 -2.68 -10.15 -6.66
N THR A 305 -3.51 -9.91 -7.65
CA THR A 305 -3.75 -10.87 -8.73
C THR A 305 -2.55 -11.04 -9.66
N SER A 306 -1.84 -9.97 -9.98
CA SER A 306 -0.61 -10.05 -10.79
C SER A 306 0.48 -10.81 -10.06
N ALA A 307 0.64 -10.59 -8.76
CA ALA A 307 1.58 -11.34 -7.93
C ALA A 307 1.22 -12.83 -7.88
N ALA A 308 -0.06 -13.17 -7.69
CA ALA A 308 -0.53 -14.54 -7.66
C ALA A 308 -0.41 -15.23 -9.03
N ALA A 309 -0.65 -14.53 -10.13
CA ALA A 309 -0.46 -15.05 -11.49
C ALA A 309 1.01 -15.39 -11.75
N ALA A 310 1.94 -14.54 -11.36
CA ALA A 310 3.38 -14.79 -11.46
C ALA A 310 3.81 -16.01 -10.62
N MET A 311 3.24 -16.17 -9.42
CA MET A 311 3.47 -17.37 -8.60
C MET A 311 2.94 -18.64 -9.25
N LEU A 312 1.72 -18.57 -9.81
CA LEU A 312 1.12 -19.70 -10.50
C LEU A 312 1.97 -20.14 -11.70
N GLU A 313 2.56 -19.20 -12.41
CA GLU A 313 3.49 -19.48 -13.51
C GLU A 313 4.77 -20.17 -13.04
N GLU A 314 5.36 -19.72 -11.91
CA GLU A 314 6.63 -20.27 -11.39
C GLU A 314 6.44 -21.61 -10.66
N TYR A 315 5.40 -21.75 -9.82
CA TYR A 315 5.23 -22.91 -8.94
C TYR A 315 4.12 -23.87 -9.40
N GLY A 316 3.25 -23.44 -10.34
CA GLY A 316 2.07 -24.20 -10.76
C GLY A 316 0.92 -24.20 -9.73
N GLU A 317 1.08 -23.48 -8.62
CA GLU A 317 0.07 -23.37 -7.55
C GLU A 317 0.17 -21.99 -6.89
N ILE A 318 -0.91 -21.57 -6.22
CA ILE A 318 -0.96 -20.36 -5.38
C ILE A 318 -0.93 -20.76 -3.91
N PRO A 319 -0.58 -19.83 -2.98
CA PRO A 319 -0.61 -20.13 -1.54
C PRO A 319 -1.98 -20.58 -1.08
N GLU A 320 -2.01 -21.48 -0.10
CA GLU A 320 -3.26 -21.79 0.57
C GLU A 320 -3.82 -20.55 1.30
N ALA A 321 -5.11 -20.31 1.09
CA ALA A 321 -5.80 -19.26 1.81
C ALA A 321 -5.90 -19.57 3.30
N ARG A 322 -5.80 -18.55 4.14
CA ARG A 322 -5.98 -18.67 5.59
C ARG A 322 -7.46 -18.72 5.96
N THR A 323 -7.77 -19.53 6.98
CA THR A 323 -9.12 -19.69 7.51
C THR A 323 -9.23 -19.27 8.99
N SER A 324 -8.14 -18.79 9.59
CA SER A 324 -8.13 -18.36 10.99
C SER A 324 -7.01 -17.35 11.23
N CYS A 325 -7.28 -16.35 12.04
CA CYS A 325 -6.27 -15.45 12.60
C CYS A 325 -5.43 -16.13 13.69
N TYR A 326 -5.96 -17.17 14.30
CA TYR A 326 -5.35 -17.80 15.46
C TYR A 326 -4.99 -19.25 15.13
N GLY A 327 -3.80 -19.65 15.55
CA GLY A 327 -3.34 -21.03 15.47
C GLY A 327 -2.56 -21.38 14.21
N THR A 328 -1.66 -22.34 14.39
CA THR A 328 -0.95 -22.98 13.30
C THR A 328 -1.89 -23.93 12.57
N GLN A 329 -2.24 -23.60 11.34
CA GLN A 329 -2.87 -24.59 10.48
C GLN A 329 -1.83 -25.69 10.20
N PRO A 330 -2.25 -26.98 10.18
CA PRO A 330 -1.37 -28.03 9.74
C PRO A 330 -0.94 -27.69 8.30
N GLU A 331 0.34 -27.43 8.13
CA GLU A 331 0.92 -27.18 6.83
C GLU A 331 0.79 -28.45 5.98
N LYS A 332 -0.04 -28.40 4.95
CA LYS A 332 0.07 -29.36 3.88
C LYS A 332 1.40 -29.13 3.19
N PRO A 333 2.12 -30.17 2.74
CA PRO A 333 3.31 -29.99 1.96
C PRO A 333 2.99 -29.22 0.69
N SER A 334 3.27 -27.93 0.68
CA SER A 334 3.13 -27.03 -0.47
C SER A 334 4.52 -26.77 -1.06
N LYS A 335 4.58 -26.65 -2.37
CA LYS A 335 5.80 -26.24 -3.08
C LYS A 335 6.04 -24.74 -2.95
N VAL A 336 5.01 -24.00 -2.58
CA VAL A 336 5.04 -22.54 -2.45
C VAL A 336 5.56 -22.15 -1.07
N PRO A 337 6.63 -21.33 -0.99
CA PRO A 337 7.11 -20.80 0.29
C PRO A 337 6.02 -19.97 0.99
N PRO A 338 5.96 -19.94 2.33
CA PRO A 338 4.91 -19.24 3.10
C PRO A 338 4.77 -17.74 2.79
N LEU A 339 5.86 -17.08 2.40
CA LEU A 339 5.91 -15.65 2.09
C LEU A 339 6.04 -15.36 0.59
N ALA A 340 5.73 -16.33 -0.27
CA ALA A 340 5.95 -16.16 -1.71
C ALA A 340 5.12 -15.01 -2.28
N LEU A 341 3.83 -14.91 -1.95
CA LEU A 341 2.97 -13.83 -2.47
C LEU A 341 3.52 -12.44 -2.09
N HIS A 342 3.98 -12.28 -0.86
CA HIS A 342 4.64 -11.06 -0.40
C HIS A 342 5.86 -10.70 -1.26
N LYS A 343 6.69 -11.69 -1.63
CA LYS A 343 7.87 -11.48 -2.48
C LYS A 343 7.47 -10.97 -3.87
N TYR A 344 6.43 -11.55 -4.47
CA TYR A 344 5.96 -11.14 -5.81
C TYR A 344 5.26 -9.78 -5.80
N MET A 345 4.61 -9.39 -4.70
CA MET A 345 4.01 -8.06 -4.56
C MET A 345 5.04 -6.93 -4.56
N LYS A 346 6.30 -7.20 -4.23
CA LYS A 346 7.39 -6.22 -4.29
C LYS A 346 7.78 -5.80 -5.71
N ASN A 347 7.38 -6.53 -6.71
CA ASN A 347 7.72 -6.23 -8.11
C ASN A 347 6.50 -6.51 -8.99
N VAL A 348 5.63 -5.53 -9.11
CA VAL A 348 4.36 -5.64 -9.85
C VAL A 348 4.24 -4.56 -10.90
N THR A 349 3.96 -4.99 -12.13
CA THR A 349 3.50 -4.10 -13.20
C THR A 349 2.01 -4.37 -13.43
N TRP A 350 1.19 -3.33 -13.33
CA TRP A 350 -0.26 -3.41 -13.52
C TRP A 350 -0.73 -2.31 -14.46
N GLU A 351 -1.46 -2.67 -15.52
CA GLU A 351 -1.95 -1.73 -16.54
C GLU A 351 -0.86 -0.80 -17.10
N GLY A 352 0.36 -1.33 -17.30
CA GLY A 352 1.50 -0.58 -17.81
C GLY A 352 2.17 0.37 -16.80
N ARG A 353 1.74 0.34 -15.54
CA ARG A 353 2.32 1.14 -14.45
C ARG A 353 3.14 0.25 -13.52
N ASP A 354 4.25 0.77 -13.05
CA ASP A 354 5.04 0.13 -11.99
C ASP A 354 4.38 0.43 -10.64
N LEU A 355 3.81 -0.59 -10.02
CA LEU A 355 3.17 -0.53 -8.70
C LEU A 355 3.96 -1.35 -7.66
N SER A 356 5.26 -1.41 -7.82
CA SER A 356 6.18 -2.11 -6.93
C SER A 356 6.27 -1.47 -5.55
N PHE A 357 6.63 -2.26 -4.55
CA PHE A 357 6.81 -1.81 -3.18
C PHE A 357 8.26 -1.94 -2.72
N THR A 358 8.69 -1.01 -1.88
CA THR A 358 9.98 -1.06 -1.19
C THR A 358 10.06 -2.24 -0.22
N ALA A 359 11.24 -2.51 0.31
CA ALA A 359 11.42 -3.53 1.34
C ALA A 359 10.54 -3.30 2.57
N ASP A 360 10.30 -2.03 2.90
CA ASP A 360 9.49 -1.60 4.05
C ASP A 360 7.99 -1.53 3.74
N GLY A 361 7.57 -1.93 2.54
CA GLY A 361 6.17 -2.02 2.15
C GLY A 361 5.51 -0.70 1.78
N TYR A 362 6.26 0.31 1.37
CA TYR A 362 5.75 1.53 0.74
C TYR A 362 5.84 1.42 -0.79
N GLN A 363 5.11 2.25 -1.53
CA GLN A 363 5.27 2.29 -2.97
C GLN A 363 6.66 2.81 -3.35
N GLU A 364 7.32 2.18 -4.32
CA GLU A 364 8.60 2.67 -4.85
C GLU A 364 8.42 3.96 -5.65
N ASN A 365 7.35 4.04 -6.43
CA ASN A 365 6.99 5.16 -7.28
C ASN A 365 5.61 5.73 -6.90
N PRO A 366 5.44 6.30 -5.68
CA PRO A 366 4.17 6.84 -5.26
C PRO A 366 3.83 8.08 -6.08
N LYS A 367 2.54 8.26 -6.35
CA LYS A 367 2.05 9.51 -6.91
C LYS A 367 1.87 10.50 -5.75
N LEU A 368 2.75 11.49 -5.69
CA LEU A 368 2.70 12.55 -4.69
C LEU A 368 2.25 13.86 -5.32
N VAL A 369 1.51 14.63 -4.57
CA VAL A 369 1.08 15.99 -4.90
C VAL A 369 1.47 16.94 -3.78
N VAL A 370 1.71 18.19 -4.15
CA VAL A 370 1.89 19.28 -3.20
C VAL A 370 0.57 20.03 -3.11
N ILE A 371 0.06 20.17 -1.89
CA ILE A 371 -1.20 20.85 -1.63
C ILE A 371 -0.97 22.03 -0.69
N VAL A 372 -1.75 23.08 -0.88
CA VAL A 372 -1.70 24.30 -0.07
C VAL A 372 -3.08 24.58 0.50
N LEU A 373 -3.14 24.92 1.79
CA LEU A 373 -4.38 25.31 2.43
C LEU A 373 -4.73 26.74 2.08
N ASN A 374 -5.82 26.94 1.35
CA ASN A 374 -6.27 28.26 0.94
C ASN A 374 -7.01 29.03 2.06
N LYS A 375 -7.42 30.25 1.79
CA LYS A 375 -8.14 31.12 2.74
C LYS A 375 -9.55 30.63 3.06
N ASP A 376 -10.15 29.87 2.13
CA ASP A 376 -11.48 29.29 2.29
C ASP A 376 -11.45 27.96 3.08
N ARG A 377 -10.29 27.59 3.61
CA ARG A 377 -10.06 26.37 4.38
C ARG A 377 -10.16 25.09 3.55
N GLU A 378 -9.82 25.19 2.28
CA GLU A 378 -9.79 24.07 1.35
C GLU A 378 -8.35 23.82 0.87
N TRP A 379 -8.02 22.55 0.64
CA TRP A 379 -6.75 22.15 0.07
C TRP A 379 -6.79 22.29 -1.46
N GLU A 380 -5.80 22.93 -2.01
CA GLU A 380 -5.57 23.13 -3.45
C GLU A 380 -4.23 22.53 -3.87
N LYS A 381 -4.16 22.00 -5.14
CA LYS A 381 -2.89 21.55 -5.76
C LYS A 381 -2.03 22.72 -6.19
#